data_fe9c8552dafb7246241fc1d96cf11680
#
_entry.id   fe9c8552dafb7246241fc1d96cf11680
#
_cell.length_a   1.000
_cell.length_b   1.000
_cell.length_c   1.000
_cell.angle_alpha   90.00
_cell.angle_beta   90.00
_cell.angle_gamma   90.00
#
_symmetry.space_group_name_H-M   'P 1'
#
loop_
_entity.id
_entity.type
_entity.pdbx_description
1 polymer ?
#
loop_
_entity_poly.entity_id
_entity_poly.type
_entity_poly.pdbx_seq_one_letter_code
_entity_poly.pdbx_strand_id
1 'polypeptide(L)'
;MQRFFHYLVGLVIALAVLSSCVFVVRERDYALQFTLGEVRRVITEPGLYFKAPPPFQNVIRLDKRILTIESTDAERIQTAEKKNLLIDSYVKWRISDPRRYYVSFLGNESGAQQRLQALIRDALNAAVNVRTVQQVVATERDKVMAEIVTNVARRSA
;
A
#
# COMPACT_ATOMS: atom_id res chain seq x y z
N MET A 1 -26.68 29.35 39.69
CA MET A 1 -26.94 28.47 38.54
C MET A 1 -26.01 28.71 37.37
N GLN A 2 -25.72 29.96 36.95
CA GLN A 2 -24.81 30.24 35.82
C GLN A 2 -23.39 29.70 36.00
N ARG A 3 -22.78 29.82 37.18
CA ARG A 3 -21.41 29.30 37.41
C ARG A 3 -21.30 27.77 37.31
N PHE A 4 -22.30 27.06 37.77
CA PHE A 4 -22.39 25.61 37.68
C PHE A 4 -22.48 25.15 36.23
N PHE A 5 -23.22 25.87 35.38
CA PHE A 5 -23.32 25.61 33.96
C PHE A 5 -21.94 25.74 33.24
N HIS A 6 -21.17 26.77 33.57
CA HIS A 6 -19.84 26.95 32.98
C HIS A 6 -18.87 25.84 33.38
N TYR A 7 -18.91 25.35 34.62
CA TYR A 7 -18.09 24.21 35.05
C TYR A 7 -18.53 22.92 34.35
N LEU A 8 -19.78 22.70 34.14
CA LEU A 8 -20.33 21.55 33.44
C LEU A 8 -19.94 21.57 31.97
N VAL A 9 -20.04 22.70 31.30
CA VAL A 9 -19.58 22.89 29.92
C VAL A 9 -18.03 22.67 29.81
N GLY A 10 -17.25 23.22 30.72
CA GLY A 10 -15.82 23.02 30.79
C GLY A 10 -15.44 21.56 30.98
N LEU A 11 -16.15 20.84 31.83
CA LEU A 11 -15.95 19.40 32.04
C LEU A 11 -16.21 18.57 30.77
N VAL A 12 -17.32 18.88 30.07
CA VAL A 12 -17.71 18.22 28.82
C VAL A 12 -16.64 18.45 27.74
N ILE A 13 -16.14 19.68 27.59
CA ILE A 13 -15.08 20.01 26.64
C ILE A 13 -13.78 19.26 27.01
N ALA A 14 -13.41 19.23 28.28
CA ALA A 14 -12.23 18.50 28.73
C ALA A 14 -12.33 17.00 28.44
N LEU A 15 -13.50 16.38 28.69
CA LEU A 15 -13.76 14.97 28.36
C LEU A 15 -13.72 14.72 26.85
N ALA A 16 -14.27 15.61 26.04
CA ALA A 16 -14.22 15.50 24.58
C ALA A 16 -12.77 15.58 24.04
N VAL A 17 -11.95 16.48 24.58
CA VAL A 17 -10.52 16.59 24.23
C VAL A 17 -9.76 15.33 24.65
N LEU A 18 -9.97 14.84 25.86
CA LEU A 18 -9.34 13.59 26.33
C LEU A 18 -9.73 12.38 25.45
N SER A 19 -11.01 12.26 25.09
CA SER A 19 -11.50 11.21 24.20
C SER A 19 -10.88 11.28 22.80
N SER A 20 -10.59 12.48 22.31
CA SER A 20 -9.91 12.68 21.00
C SER A 20 -8.43 12.33 21.02
N CYS A 21 -7.81 12.20 22.20
CA CYS A 21 -6.39 11.89 22.34
C CYS A 21 -6.07 10.39 22.25
N VAL A 22 -7.07 9.51 22.26
CA VAL A 22 -6.89 8.06 22.24
C VAL A 22 -7.28 7.50 20.88
N PHE A 23 -6.45 6.60 20.34
CA PHE A 23 -6.79 5.84 19.14
C PHE A 23 -6.33 4.40 19.22
N VAL A 24 -7.03 3.53 18.50
CA VAL A 24 -6.75 2.09 18.44
C VAL A 24 -6.10 1.76 17.11
N VAL A 25 -5.00 1.01 17.16
CA VAL A 25 -4.36 0.38 15.99
C VAL A 25 -4.76 -1.08 15.96
N ARG A 26 -5.34 -1.53 14.85
CA ARG A 26 -5.76 -2.91 14.65
C ARG A 26 -4.59 -3.74 14.13
N GLU A 27 -4.62 -5.05 14.29
CA GLU A 27 -3.59 -5.98 13.79
C GLU A 27 -3.33 -5.90 12.28
N ARG A 28 -4.36 -5.53 11.53
CA ARG A 28 -4.32 -5.40 10.06
C ARG A 28 -3.90 -4.04 9.55
N ASP A 29 -3.63 -3.08 10.44
CA ASP A 29 -3.34 -1.70 10.07
C ASP A 29 -1.93 -1.31 10.52
N TYR A 30 -1.22 -0.57 9.69
CA TYR A 30 -0.12 0.28 10.10
C TYR A 30 -0.68 1.66 10.43
N ALA A 31 -0.21 2.27 11.51
CA ALA A 31 -0.58 3.65 11.83
C ALA A 31 0.65 4.56 11.71
N LEU A 32 0.56 5.55 10.83
CA LEU A 32 1.54 6.61 10.71
C LEU A 32 1.05 7.81 11.50
N GLN A 33 1.81 8.19 12.52
CA GLN A 33 1.54 9.37 13.34
C GLN A 33 2.30 10.57 12.76
N PHE A 34 1.55 11.59 12.40
CA PHE A 34 2.06 12.84 11.86
C PHE A 34 2.05 13.92 12.94
N THR A 35 3.11 14.70 12.96
CA THR A 35 3.20 15.91 13.77
C THR A 35 3.55 17.06 12.84
N LEU A 36 2.67 18.05 12.73
CA LEU A 36 2.83 19.22 11.86
C LEU A 36 3.15 18.87 10.39
N GLY A 37 2.58 17.76 9.89
CA GLY A 37 2.75 17.32 8.50
C GLY A 37 3.91 16.35 8.26
N GLU A 38 4.77 16.09 9.25
CA GLU A 38 5.87 15.13 9.13
C GLU A 38 5.55 13.79 9.79
N VAL A 39 6.00 12.69 9.16
CA VAL A 39 5.90 11.33 9.73
C VAL A 39 6.86 11.21 10.91
N ARG A 40 6.34 11.30 12.12
CA ARG A 40 7.16 11.20 13.34
C ARG A 40 7.33 9.76 13.81
N ARG A 41 6.28 8.97 13.74
CA ARG A 41 6.30 7.58 14.24
C ARG A 41 5.48 6.66 13.33
N VAL A 42 6.02 5.47 13.09
CA VAL A 42 5.32 4.36 12.44
C VAL A 42 5.00 3.33 13.50
N ILE A 43 3.74 3.00 13.67
CA ILE A 43 3.24 2.03 14.65
C ILE A 43 2.82 0.79 13.88
N THR A 44 3.50 -0.31 14.16
CA THR A 44 3.29 -1.62 13.50
C THR A 44 2.57 -2.62 14.39
N GLU A 45 2.56 -2.36 15.69
CA GLU A 45 1.96 -3.23 16.70
C GLU A 45 0.53 -2.79 17.01
N PRO A 46 -0.41 -3.73 17.15
CA PRO A 46 -1.76 -3.42 17.57
C PRO A 46 -1.80 -2.96 19.02
N GLY A 47 -2.69 -2.05 19.32
CA GLY A 47 -2.85 -1.56 20.70
C GLY A 47 -3.54 -0.22 20.79
N LEU A 48 -3.60 0.26 22.03
CA LEU A 48 -4.09 1.59 22.39
C LEU A 48 -2.91 2.57 22.41
N TYR A 49 -3.08 3.67 21.68
CA TYR A 49 -2.05 4.70 21.57
C TYR A 49 -2.63 6.08 21.84
N PHE A 50 -1.76 6.97 22.31
CA PHE A 50 -2.10 8.35 22.58
C PHE A 50 -1.55 9.26 21.49
N LYS A 51 -2.32 10.26 21.14
CA LYS A 51 -1.94 11.35 20.23
C LYS A 51 -2.33 12.69 20.83
N ALA A 52 -1.65 13.75 20.46
CA ALA A 52 -2.12 15.10 20.76
C ALA A 52 -3.40 15.40 19.96
N PRO A 53 -4.28 16.25 20.51
CA PRO A 53 -5.52 16.61 19.81
C PRO A 53 -5.22 17.29 18.48
N PRO A 54 -6.11 17.14 17.48
CA PRO A 54 -6.01 17.92 16.24
C PRO A 54 -6.03 19.43 16.57
N PRO A 55 -5.25 20.27 15.86
CA PRO A 55 -4.53 20.04 14.62
C PRO A 55 -3.06 19.55 14.76
N PHE A 56 -2.56 19.37 15.99
CA PHE A 56 -1.14 19.11 16.22
C PHE A 56 -0.67 17.74 15.75
N GLN A 57 -1.50 16.71 15.92
CA GLN A 57 -1.17 15.36 15.47
C GLN A 57 -2.32 14.73 14.69
N ASN A 58 -1.97 14.08 13.59
CA ASN A 58 -2.90 13.30 12.80
C ASN A 58 -2.38 11.85 12.65
N VAL A 59 -3.29 10.90 12.41
CA VAL A 59 -2.95 9.49 12.24
C VAL A 59 -3.56 9.00 10.95
N ILE A 60 -2.72 8.47 10.06
CA ILE A 60 -3.14 7.81 8.82
C ILE A 60 -2.95 6.31 9.00
N ARG A 61 -3.94 5.53 8.58
CA ARG A 61 -3.91 4.07 8.63
C ARG A 61 -3.65 3.54 7.23
N LEU A 62 -2.74 2.56 7.14
CA LEU A 62 -2.44 1.83 5.90
C LEU A 62 -2.73 0.36 6.14
N ASP A 63 -3.28 -0.32 5.14
CA ASP A 63 -3.60 -1.75 5.24
C ASP A 63 -2.30 -2.59 5.20
N LYS A 64 -2.18 -3.50 6.17
CA LYS A 64 -1.05 -4.44 6.30
C LYS A 64 -1.27 -5.74 5.54
N ARG A 65 -2.51 -5.98 5.12
CA ARG A 65 -2.88 -7.22 4.44
C ARG A 65 -2.22 -7.34 3.08
N ILE A 66 -2.20 -8.57 2.59
CA ILE A 66 -1.82 -8.84 1.21
C ILE A 66 -2.96 -8.38 0.31
N LEU A 67 -2.65 -7.47 -0.59
CA LEU A 67 -3.54 -6.96 -1.62
C LEU A 67 -3.31 -7.73 -2.91
N THR A 68 -4.37 -7.93 -3.68
CA THR A 68 -4.30 -8.62 -4.98
C THR A 68 -4.59 -7.61 -6.09
N ILE A 69 -3.75 -7.61 -7.10
CA ILE A 69 -3.99 -6.91 -8.36
C ILE A 69 -4.27 -7.99 -9.41
N GLU A 70 -5.46 -7.95 -9.97
CA GLU A 70 -5.84 -8.80 -11.10
C GLU A 70 -5.79 -7.95 -12.36
N SER A 71 -5.22 -8.50 -13.42
CA SER A 71 -5.34 -7.89 -14.75
C SER A 71 -6.77 -8.09 -15.23
N THR A 72 -7.54 -7.01 -15.35
CA THR A 72 -8.94 -7.05 -15.77
C THR A 72 -9.08 -7.54 -17.22
N ASP A 73 -8.08 -7.28 -18.04
CA ASP A 73 -8.00 -7.70 -19.44
C ASP A 73 -6.73 -8.50 -19.67
N ALA A 74 -6.85 -9.62 -20.37
CA ALA A 74 -5.67 -10.38 -20.80
C ALA A 74 -4.76 -9.51 -21.66
N GLU A 75 -3.55 -9.31 -21.19
CA GLU A 75 -2.57 -8.49 -21.93
C GLU A 75 -2.10 -9.22 -23.18
N ARG A 76 -2.21 -8.54 -24.32
CA ARG A 76 -1.69 -9.05 -25.58
C ARG A 76 -0.22 -8.68 -25.74
N ILE A 77 0.66 -9.66 -25.55
CA ILE A 77 2.11 -9.49 -25.64
C ILE A 77 2.64 -10.24 -26.83
N GLN A 78 3.54 -9.60 -27.60
CA GLN A 78 4.16 -10.20 -28.76
C GLN A 78 5.45 -10.92 -28.36
N THR A 79 5.62 -12.17 -28.82
CA THR A 79 6.84 -12.98 -28.61
C THR A 79 7.91 -12.65 -29.66
N ALA A 80 9.11 -13.21 -29.48
CA ALA A 80 10.22 -13.12 -30.44
C ALA A 80 9.83 -13.63 -31.85
N GLU A 81 8.88 -14.58 -31.94
CA GLU A 81 8.36 -15.11 -33.20
C GLU A 81 7.24 -14.25 -33.82
N LYS A 82 6.99 -13.06 -33.30
CA LYS A 82 5.90 -12.18 -33.73
C LYS A 82 4.50 -12.77 -33.56
N LYS A 83 4.36 -13.76 -32.65
CA LYS A 83 3.07 -14.32 -32.26
C LYS A 83 2.52 -13.58 -31.06
N ASN A 84 1.21 -13.29 -31.04
CA ASN A 84 0.55 -12.67 -29.91
C ASN A 84 0.17 -13.72 -28.88
N LEU A 85 0.59 -13.52 -27.64
CA LEU A 85 0.10 -14.28 -26.47
C LEU A 85 -0.87 -13.40 -25.67
N LEU A 86 -1.96 -14.03 -25.21
CA LEU A 86 -2.82 -13.46 -24.19
C LEU A 86 -2.38 -14.00 -22.84
N ILE A 87 -1.95 -13.10 -21.96
CA ILE A 87 -1.42 -13.45 -20.65
C ILE A 87 -2.33 -12.85 -19.58
N ASP A 88 -2.94 -13.72 -18.78
CA ASP A 88 -3.64 -13.34 -17.56
C ASP A 88 -2.68 -13.41 -16.39
N SER A 89 -2.56 -12.33 -15.64
CA SER A 89 -1.71 -12.27 -14.48
C SER A 89 -2.45 -11.76 -13.25
N TYR A 90 -2.16 -12.36 -12.12
CA TYR A 90 -2.53 -11.83 -10.82
C TYR A 90 -1.29 -11.67 -9.96
N VAL A 91 -1.22 -10.58 -9.23
CA VAL A 91 -0.06 -10.28 -8.38
C VAL A 91 -0.54 -9.97 -6.97
N LYS A 92 0.07 -10.66 -6.01
CA LYS A 92 -0.11 -10.39 -4.58
C LYS A 92 1.03 -9.52 -4.09
N TRP A 93 0.69 -8.43 -3.46
CA TRP A 93 1.66 -7.51 -2.89
C TRP A 93 1.25 -7.03 -1.50
N ARG A 94 2.20 -6.51 -0.75
CA ARG A 94 1.94 -5.91 0.57
C ARG A 94 2.89 -4.75 0.81
N ILE A 95 2.47 -3.84 1.68
CA ILE A 95 3.30 -2.73 2.13
C ILE A 95 4.34 -3.28 3.11
N SER A 96 5.63 -3.25 2.76
CA SER A 96 6.73 -3.64 3.65
C SER A 96 7.25 -2.48 4.47
N ASP A 97 7.38 -1.29 3.87
CA ASP A 97 7.79 -0.06 4.54
C ASP A 97 6.67 1.00 4.42
N PRO A 98 5.85 1.18 5.48
CA PRO A 98 4.77 2.14 5.47
C PRO A 98 5.22 3.60 5.30
N ARG A 99 6.43 3.95 5.77
CA ARG A 99 6.96 5.31 5.66
C ARG A 99 7.31 5.64 4.22
N ARG A 100 8.08 4.77 3.55
CA ARG A 100 8.42 4.94 2.12
C ARG A 100 7.18 4.94 1.24
N TYR A 101 6.26 4.02 1.50
CA TYR A 101 4.99 3.95 0.80
C TYR A 101 4.22 5.27 0.88
N TYR A 102 4.11 5.83 2.09
CA TYR A 102 3.40 7.08 2.27
C TYR A 102 4.09 8.26 1.57
N VAL A 103 5.43 8.36 1.65
CA VAL A 103 6.19 9.42 0.97
C VAL A 103 6.03 9.35 -0.55
N SER A 104 5.97 8.12 -1.11
CA SER A 104 5.86 7.91 -2.56
C SER A 104 4.45 8.11 -3.11
N PHE A 105 3.43 7.70 -2.35
CA PHE A 105 2.05 7.64 -2.83
C PHE A 105 1.05 8.43 -1.99
N LEU A 106 1.49 9.09 -0.91
CA LEU A 106 0.65 9.86 0.03
C LEU A 106 -0.52 9.02 0.60
N GLY A 107 -0.35 7.71 0.70
CA GLY A 107 -1.40 6.78 1.11
C GLY A 107 -2.43 6.46 0.03
N ASN A 108 -2.21 6.89 -1.22
CA ASN A 108 -3.09 6.58 -2.34
C ASN A 108 -2.82 5.17 -2.87
N GLU A 109 -3.69 4.24 -2.49
CA GLU A 109 -3.61 2.84 -2.90
C GLU A 109 -3.79 2.66 -4.42
N SER A 110 -4.72 3.39 -5.02
CA SER A 110 -4.96 3.32 -6.48
C SER A 110 -3.72 3.77 -7.27
N GLY A 111 -3.04 4.82 -6.83
CA GLY A 111 -1.80 5.28 -7.45
C GLY A 111 -0.67 4.25 -7.34
N ALA A 112 -0.54 3.59 -6.19
CA ALA A 112 0.42 2.51 -5.99
C ALA A 112 0.11 1.31 -6.88
N GLN A 113 -1.15 0.90 -6.97
CA GLN A 113 -1.60 -0.20 -7.84
C GLN A 113 -1.31 0.08 -9.31
N GLN A 114 -1.65 1.27 -9.81
CA GLN A 114 -1.36 1.67 -11.21
C GLN A 114 0.13 1.63 -11.51
N ARG A 115 0.95 2.14 -10.60
CA ARG A 115 2.41 2.10 -10.76
C ARG A 115 2.94 0.68 -10.80
N LEU A 116 2.44 -0.18 -9.90
CA LEU A 116 2.84 -1.58 -9.84
C LEU A 116 2.39 -2.35 -11.08
N GLN A 117 1.16 -2.11 -11.57
CA GLN A 117 0.68 -2.68 -12.84
C GLN A 117 1.58 -2.30 -14.02
N ALA A 118 1.98 -1.03 -14.12
CA ALA A 118 2.90 -0.59 -15.17
C ALA A 118 4.26 -1.32 -15.09
N LEU A 119 4.83 -1.45 -13.89
CA LEU A 119 6.09 -2.19 -13.69
C LEU A 119 5.98 -3.67 -14.04
N ILE A 120 4.84 -4.30 -13.72
CA ILE A 120 4.56 -5.71 -14.06
C ILE A 120 4.46 -5.86 -15.56
N ARG A 121 3.70 -4.99 -16.23
CA ARG A 121 3.55 -4.99 -17.70
C ARG A 121 4.89 -4.84 -18.39
N ASP A 122 5.71 -3.90 -17.96
CA ASP A 122 7.05 -3.69 -18.54
C ASP A 122 7.94 -4.92 -18.33
N ALA A 123 7.89 -5.53 -17.16
CA ALA A 123 8.67 -6.73 -16.85
C ALA A 123 8.19 -7.94 -17.67
N LEU A 124 6.88 -8.11 -17.83
CA LEU A 124 6.27 -9.15 -18.68
C LEU A 124 6.69 -8.97 -20.14
N ASN A 125 6.56 -7.76 -20.69
CA ASN A 125 6.98 -7.46 -22.06
C ASN A 125 8.47 -7.75 -22.26
N ALA A 126 9.33 -7.29 -21.34
CA ALA A 126 10.78 -7.54 -21.45
C ALA A 126 11.13 -9.03 -21.39
N ALA A 127 10.42 -9.80 -20.57
CA ALA A 127 10.66 -11.23 -20.43
C ALA A 127 10.13 -12.06 -21.61
N VAL A 128 9.00 -11.68 -22.20
CA VAL A 128 8.33 -12.44 -23.26
C VAL A 128 8.88 -12.10 -24.65
N ASN A 129 9.19 -10.83 -24.92
CA ASN A 129 9.64 -10.39 -26.25
C ASN A 129 10.93 -11.04 -26.74
N VAL A 130 11.76 -11.56 -25.84
CA VAL A 130 13.04 -12.23 -26.17
C VAL A 130 12.91 -13.76 -26.24
N ARG A 131 11.72 -14.30 -25.99
CA ARG A 131 11.48 -15.76 -25.89
C ARG A 131 10.47 -16.23 -26.93
N THR A 132 10.54 -17.52 -27.26
CA THR A 132 9.54 -18.17 -28.11
C THR A 132 8.31 -18.56 -27.29
N VAL A 133 7.17 -18.77 -27.97
CA VAL A 133 5.95 -19.24 -27.31
C VAL A 133 6.18 -20.51 -26.49
N GLN A 134 6.93 -21.46 -27.03
CA GLN A 134 7.22 -22.73 -26.36
C GLN A 134 8.06 -22.54 -25.07
N GLN A 135 9.02 -21.64 -25.10
CA GLN A 135 9.82 -21.31 -23.92
C GLN A 135 9.00 -20.68 -22.81
N VAL A 136 8.10 -19.75 -23.15
CA VAL A 136 7.24 -19.06 -22.18
C VAL A 136 6.21 -20.02 -21.56
N VAL A 137 5.61 -20.89 -22.38
CA VAL A 137 4.47 -21.72 -21.93
C VAL A 137 4.91 -23.03 -21.27
N ALA A 138 5.95 -23.68 -21.79
CA ALA A 138 6.29 -25.04 -21.39
C ALA A 138 7.66 -25.20 -20.71
N THR A 139 8.72 -24.61 -21.24
CA THR A 139 10.07 -25.00 -20.84
C THR A 139 10.65 -24.12 -19.72
N GLU A 140 10.37 -22.83 -19.70
CA GLU A 140 11.00 -21.86 -18.81
C GLU A 140 10.02 -21.04 -17.96
N ARG A 141 8.78 -21.48 -17.85
CA ARG A 141 7.72 -20.75 -17.14
C ARG A 141 8.14 -20.28 -15.74
N ASP A 142 8.69 -21.19 -14.95
CA ASP A 142 9.09 -20.89 -13.57
C ASP A 142 10.27 -19.91 -13.51
N LYS A 143 11.22 -20.03 -14.44
CA LYS A 143 12.36 -19.10 -14.54
C LYS A 143 11.90 -17.70 -14.94
N VAL A 144 11.00 -17.61 -15.91
CA VAL A 144 10.42 -16.35 -16.37
C VAL A 144 9.67 -15.66 -15.21
N MET A 145 8.87 -16.41 -14.47
CA MET A 145 8.15 -15.88 -13.31
C MET A 145 9.11 -15.39 -12.21
N ALA A 146 10.14 -16.15 -11.89
CA ALA A 146 11.15 -15.75 -10.91
C ALA A 146 11.90 -14.48 -11.34
N GLU A 147 12.25 -14.35 -12.61
CA GLU A 147 12.89 -13.17 -13.19
C GLU A 147 11.98 -11.93 -13.09
N ILE A 148 10.71 -12.06 -13.45
CA ILE A 148 9.72 -10.98 -13.37
C ILE A 148 9.58 -10.50 -11.92
N VAL A 149 9.37 -11.43 -10.98
CA VAL A 149 9.24 -11.11 -9.55
C VAL A 149 10.47 -10.37 -9.03
N THR A 150 11.67 -10.85 -9.37
CA THR A 150 12.92 -10.24 -8.96
C THR A 150 13.10 -8.83 -9.54
N ASN A 151 12.77 -8.63 -10.81
CA ASN A 151 12.88 -7.34 -11.48
C ASN A 151 11.87 -6.32 -10.92
N VAL A 152 10.63 -6.74 -10.71
CA VAL A 152 9.58 -5.89 -10.12
C VAL A 152 9.95 -5.53 -8.68
N ALA A 153 10.37 -6.49 -7.86
CA ALA A 153 10.78 -6.26 -6.48
C ALA A 153 11.92 -5.24 -6.37
N ARG A 154 12.92 -5.34 -7.27
CA ARG A 154 14.05 -4.39 -7.31
C ARG A 154 13.62 -2.97 -7.68
N ARG A 155 12.66 -2.82 -8.59
CA ARG A 155 12.19 -1.50 -9.06
C ARG A 155 11.14 -0.88 -8.15
N SER A 156 10.51 -1.67 -7.30
CA SER A 156 9.51 -1.22 -6.32
C SER A 156 10.08 -0.92 -4.93
N ALA A 157 11.34 -1.28 -4.65
CA ALA A 157 12.02 -1.00 -3.39
C ALA A 157 12.58 0.43 -3.35
#